data_2c772339de2a9beeca405f1302a5f4a7
#
_entry.id   2c772339de2a9beeca405f1302a5f4a7
#
_cell.length_a   1.000
_cell.length_b   1.000
_cell.length_c   1.000
_cell.angle_alpha   90.00
_cell.angle_beta   90.00
_cell.angle_gamma   90.00
#
_symmetry.space_group_name_H-M   'P 1'
#
loop_
_entity.id
_entity.type
_entity.pdbx_description
1 polymer ?
#
loop_
_entity_poly.entity_id
_entity_poly.type
_entity_poly.pdbx_seq_one_letter_code
_entity_poly.pdbx_strand_id
1 'polypeptide(L)'
;MPALALRGLVIFPGMILHFDIARDRSINAVEEAIEHNDRRIFLVTQIDEDVDEVAAENLYKTGVVAEIRQTLNTPDGARRVLVQGLYTAKLCGISQDDPFLVSDIVPMPALSDTLSAAEKTAFIRTIHTEFKQYSEMSPRMPIELYRGILAEKDLSKLIDLIVFNVYLRVEDKQALLSCLSLRKRAELLVKFLAKEVDIVRLEQDINEEVKEALDKNQREFYLREQMRAISRQLGEFDDPQSEAFEYMDKIEECGFDEDTEEKLIKECEKLMHLSPGSQEAAVVRTYLDTVLDMPWNIYTHGKTDIAKAEKQLDHDHYGMKKVKERILEIVALNQWKDADKKGQIICLVGPPGVGKTSVAKSIATALGRKYARVSLGGVRDEADIRGHRKTYIGAMPGRIVNALKQAKSMNPVILFDEIDKMGTDYKGDPASAMLEVLDSEQNVAFRDHYLEIPIDLSNVLFITTANTLDTIPAPLLDRMDVIELGSYTREEKFHIAKEHLVPKQLKKHGIKPVSYTHLRAHETELH
;
A
#
# COMPACT_ATOMS: atom_id res chain seq x y z
N MET A 1 -2.31 -32.09 39.95
CA MET A 1 -1.61 -30.88 40.41
C MET A 1 -2.12 -29.67 39.61
N PRO A 2 -2.42 -28.49 40.22
CA PRO A 2 -2.76 -27.31 39.48
C PRO A 2 -1.67 -26.97 38.44
N ALA A 3 -2.09 -26.56 37.25
CA ALA A 3 -1.19 -26.33 36.13
C ALA A 3 -1.45 -24.95 35.51
N LEU A 4 -0.39 -24.34 34.98
CA LEU A 4 -0.43 -23.07 34.28
C LEU A 4 0.25 -23.21 32.92
N ALA A 5 -0.47 -22.87 31.87
CA ALA A 5 0.05 -22.82 30.52
C ALA A 5 0.75 -21.47 30.27
N LEU A 6 2.01 -21.52 29.90
CA LEU A 6 2.85 -20.34 29.64
C LEU A 6 2.94 -20.10 28.14
N ARG A 7 2.89 -18.83 27.72
CA ARG A 7 3.09 -18.42 26.32
C ARG A 7 4.50 -17.86 26.15
N GLY A 8 5.25 -18.37 25.20
CA GLY A 8 6.59 -17.86 24.86
C GLY A 8 7.64 -18.00 25.93
N LEU A 9 7.34 -18.71 27.03
CA LEU A 9 8.20 -18.79 28.20
C LEU A 9 8.46 -20.22 28.63
N VAL A 10 9.73 -20.57 28.78
CA VAL A 10 10.17 -21.88 29.31
C VAL A 10 10.91 -21.66 30.62
N ILE A 11 10.46 -22.31 31.67
CA ILE A 11 11.08 -22.24 33.00
C ILE A 11 11.95 -23.47 33.24
N PHE A 12 13.05 -23.28 33.92
CA PHE A 12 13.99 -24.34 34.28
C PHE A 12 14.08 -24.51 35.82
N PRO A 13 14.46 -25.70 36.33
CA PRO A 13 14.76 -25.88 37.73
C PRO A 13 15.80 -24.89 38.23
N GLY A 14 15.57 -24.30 39.43
CA GLY A 14 16.45 -23.29 40.00
C GLY A 14 16.21 -21.86 39.52
N MET A 15 15.46 -21.66 38.43
CA MET A 15 15.13 -20.33 37.90
C MET A 15 14.11 -19.62 38.77
N ILE A 16 14.38 -18.32 39.06
CA ILE A 16 13.42 -17.45 39.72
C ILE A 16 12.94 -16.43 38.69
N LEU A 17 11.66 -16.37 38.48
CA LEU A 17 11.07 -15.54 37.44
C LEU A 17 9.72 -14.98 37.87
N HIS A 18 9.38 -13.79 37.40
CA HIS A 18 8.05 -13.23 37.54
C HIS A 18 7.38 -13.11 36.18
N PHE A 19 6.08 -13.31 36.15
CA PHE A 19 5.25 -13.10 34.98
C PHE A 19 3.84 -12.66 35.40
N ASP A 20 3.13 -12.05 34.50
CA ASP A 20 1.79 -11.54 34.75
C ASP A 20 0.74 -12.54 34.20
N ILE A 21 -0.30 -12.80 34.98
CA ILE A 21 -1.45 -13.62 34.60
C ILE A 21 -2.71 -12.76 34.60
N ALA A 22 -3.50 -12.87 33.55
CA ALA A 22 -4.74 -12.10 33.37
C ALA A 22 -5.96 -12.98 33.12
N ARG A 23 -5.78 -14.27 32.83
CA ARG A 23 -6.89 -15.21 32.57
C ARG A 23 -7.44 -15.73 33.88
N ASP A 24 -8.77 -15.75 34.04
CA ASP A 24 -9.44 -16.24 35.23
C ASP A 24 -9.01 -17.68 35.60
N ARG A 25 -8.93 -18.58 34.61
CA ARG A 25 -8.43 -19.97 34.80
C ARG A 25 -7.03 -20.02 35.37
N SER A 26 -6.15 -19.11 34.97
CA SER A 26 -4.76 -19.04 35.45
C SER A 26 -4.70 -18.47 36.89
N ILE A 27 -5.55 -17.50 37.17
CA ILE A 27 -5.68 -16.91 38.52
C ILE A 27 -6.19 -17.96 39.49
N ASN A 28 -7.24 -18.71 39.12
CA ASN A 28 -7.83 -19.77 39.92
C ASN A 28 -6.80 -20.91 40.17
N ALA A 29 -5.99 -21.28 39.18
CA ALA A 29 -4.94 -22.30 39.33
C ALA A 29 -3.87 -21.86 40.36
N VAL A 30 -3.50 -20.58 40.34
CA VAL A 30 -2.54 -20.02 41.30
C VAL A 30 -3.13 -19.95 42.72
N GLU A 31 -4.38 -19.57 42.89
CA GLU A 31 -5.10 -19.55 44.17
C GLU A 31 -5.19 -20.94 44.77
N GLU A 32 -5.64 -21.93 43.99
CA GLU A 32 -5.70 -23.34 44.40
C GLU A 32 -4.30 -23.86 44.82
N ALA A 33 -3.26 -23.51 44.05
CA ALA A 33 -1.90 -23.91 44.39
C ALA A 33 -1.42 -23.33 45.73
N ILE A 34 -1.82 -22.10 46.07
CA ILE A 34 -1.46 -21.42 47.31
C ILE A 34 -2.22 -22.02 48.49
N GLU A 35 -3.53 -22.27 48.33
CA GLU A 35 -4.41 -22.68 49.43
C GLU A 35 -4.31 -24.17 49.74
N HIS A 36 -4.23 -25.03 48.71
CA HIS A 36 -4.40 -26.47 48.87
C HIS A 36 -3.23 -27.34 48.38
N ASN A 37 -2.15 -26.74 47.78
CA ASN A 37 -1.08 -27.54 47.15
C ASN A 37 0.33 -27.07 47.55
N ASP A 38 0.57 -26.70 48.80
CA ASP A 38 1.87 -26.31 49.33
C ASP A 38 2.57 -25.23 48.47
N ARG A 39 1.82 -24.33 47.84
CA ARG A 39 2.30 -23.33 46.89
C ARG A 39 3.00 -23.88 45.64
N ARG A 40 2.75 -25.15 45.31
CA ARG A 40 3.37 -25.81 44.16
C ARG A 40 2.40 -25.81 42.97
N ILE A 41 2.91 -25.43 41.81
CA ILE A 41 2.17 -25.37 40.56
C ILE A 41 3.01 -25.98 39.44
N PHE A 42 2.36 -26.68 38.50
CA PHE A 42 3.03 -27.19 37.32
C PHE A 42 2.98 -26.15 36.20
N LEU A 43 4.14 -25.75 35.69
CA LEU A 43 4.32 -24.78 34.63
C LEU A 43 4.71 -25.50 33.35
N VAL A 44 3.90 -25.32 32.31
CA VAL A 44 4.10 -25.97 31.01
C VAL A 44 3.90 -24.95 29.89
N THR A 45 4.75 -24.99 28.87
CA THR A 45 4.72 -24.05 27.76
C THR A 45 3.71 -24.50 26.69
N GLN A 46 2.97 -23.57 26.10
CA GLN A 46 2.15 -23.82 24.92
C GLN A 46 3.03 -23.97 23.67
N ILE A 47 2.62 -24.86 22.76
CA ILE A 47 3.32 -25.07 21.47
C ILE A 47 3.04 -23.89 20.55
N ASP A 48 1.80 -23.43 20.51
CA ASP A 48 1.35 -22.30 19.70
C ASP A 48 0.84 -21.19 20.63
N GLU A 49 1.45 -20.03 20.53
CA GLU A 49 1.15 -18.86 21.40
C GLU A 49 -0.19 -18.19 21.06
N ASP A 50 -0.66 -18.35 19.83
CA ASP A 50 -1.87 -17.69 19.31
C ASP A 50 -3.17 -18.43 19.70
N VAL A 51 -3.07 -19.67 20.18
CA VAL A 51 -4.24 -20.46 20.57
C VAL A 51 -4.74 -20.05 21.95
N ASP A 52 -5.99 -19.61 22.03
CA ASP A 52 -6.62 -19.18 23.30
C ASP A 52 -7.10 -20.35 24.15
N GLU A 53 -7.61 -21.41 23.55
CA GLU A 53 -8.06 -22.62 24.26
C GLU A 53 -6.91 -23.59 24.45
N VAL A 54 -6.59 -23.87 25.71
CA VAL A 54 -5.49 -24.75 26.09
C VAL A 54 -5.99 -26.19 26.17
N ALA A 55 -5.77 -26.94 25.08
CA ALA A 55 -5.94 -28.40 25.06
C ALA A 55 -4.62 -29.12 25.37
N ALA A 56 -4.67 -30.34 25.88
CA ALA A 56 -3.48 -31.15 26.19
C ALA A 56 -2.54 -31.33 24.98
N GLU A 57 -3.09 -31.32 23.77
CA GLU A 57 -2.35 -31.46 22.50
C GLU A 57 -1.52 -30.22 22.16
N ASN A 58 -1.92 -29.06 22.67
CA ASN A 58 -1.25 -27.77 22.45
C ASN A 58 -0.18 -27.45 23.48
N LEU A 59 0.10 -28.39 24.39
CA LEU A 59 1.11 -28.23 25.43
C LEU A 59 2.32 -29.12 25.17
N TYR A 60 3.51 -28.60 25.50
CA TYR A 60 4.70 -29.43 25.53
C TYR A 60 4.56 -30.52 26.58
N LYS A 61 5.16 -31.70 26.30
CA LYS A 61 5.10 -32.87 27.20
C LYS A 61 5.98 -32.75 28.44
N THR A 62 6.88 -31.78 28.49
CA THR A 62 7.78 -31.54 29.61
C THR A 62 7.58 -30.15 30.15
N GLY A 63 7.40 -30.05 31.44
CA GLY A 63 7.28 -28.78 32.17
C GLY A 63 8.07 -28.83 33.47
N VAL A 64 7.88 -27.83 34.32
CA VAL A 64 8.58 -27.67 35.59
C VAL A 64 7.57 -27.47 36.71
N VAL A 65 7.73 -28.23 37.78
CA VAL A 65 7.04 -27.93 39.03
C VAL A 65 7.77 -26.80 39.73
N ALA A 66 7.03 -25.72 40.01
CA ALA A 66 7.56 -24.52 40.60
C ALA A 66 6.85 -24.21 41.94
N GLU A 67 7.54 -23.52 42.81
CA GLU A 67 6.99 -22.96 44.05
C GLU A 67 6.65 -21.49 43.85
N ILE A 68 5.44 -21.09 44.24
CA ILE A 68 4.99 -19.70 44.22
C ILE A 68 5.57 -18.98 45.45
N ARG A 69 6.50 -18.08 45.21
CA ARG A 69 7.18 -17.29 46.29
C ARG A 69 6.35 -16.09 46.69
N GLN A 70 5.80 -15.37 45.72
CA GLN A 70 5.06 -14.13 45.96
C GLN A 70 4.03 -13.88 44.89
N THR A 71 2.91 -13.28 45.27
CA THR A 71 1.88 -12.78 44.33
C THR A 71 1.57 -11.33 44.65
N LEU A 72 1.42 -10.50 43.64
CA LEU A 72 1.07 -9.08 43.73
C LEU A 72 -0.07 -8.79 42.74
N ASN A 73 -1.09 -8.07 43.23
CA ASN A 73 -2.15 -7.60 42.34
C ASN A 73 -1.69 -6.33 41.65
N THR A 74 -1.85 -6.27 40.31
CA THR A 74 -1.54 -5.06 39.54
C THR A 74 -2.79 -4.19 39.40
N PRO A 75 -2.64 -2.86 39.20
CA PRO A 75 -3.79 -1.94 39.07
C PRO A 75 -4.73 -2.28 37.92
N ASP A 76 -4.22 -3.00 36.89
CA ASP A 76 -4.95 -3.36 35.67
C ASP A 76 -5.79 -4.64 35.82
N GLY A 77 -5.90 -5.19 37.03
CA GLY A 77 -6.64 -6.43 37.30
C GLY A 77 -5.87 -7.72 37.01
N ALA A 78 -4.65 -7.64 36.47
CA ALA A 78 -3.76 -8.78 36.32
C ALA A 78 -3.06 -9.10 37.66
N ARG A 79 -2.54 -10.32 37.77
CA ARG A 79 -1.79 -10.74 38.95
C ARG A 79 -0.37 -11.09 38.56
N ARG A 80 0.60 -10.45 39.20
CA ARG A 80 2.03 -10.77 39.04
C ARG A 80 2.42 -11.88 39.99
N VAL A 81 3.03 -12.95 39.46
CA VAL A 81 3.41 -14.12 40.24
C VAL A 81 4.92 -14.31 40.12
N LEU A 82 5.60 -14.41 41.30
CA LEU A 82 7.00 -14.78 41.41
C LEU A 82 7.09 -16.26 41.69
N VAL A 83 7.75 -17.02 40.83
CA VAL A 83 7.91 -18.47 40.96
C VAL A 83 9.38 -18.86 41.02
N GLN A 84 9.65 -19.98 41.67
CA GLN A 84 10.94 -20.66 41.64
C GLN A 84 10.76 -22.08 41.10
N GLY A 85 11.43 -22.43 40.01
CA GLY A 85 11.44 -23.80 39.46
C GLY A 85 12.10 -24.76 40.43
N LEU A 86 11.45 -25.90 40.72
CA LEU A 86 11.96 -26.94 41.59
C LEU A 86 12.57 -28.10 40.83
N TYR A 87 11.76 -28.78 40.01
CA TYR A 87 12.20 -29.96 39.23
C TYR A 87 11.36 -30.12 37.97
N THR A 88 11.92 -30.82 37.00
CA THR A 88 11.23 -31.16 35.75
C THR A 88 10.26 -32.31 35.95
N ALA A 89 9.10 -32.22 35.30
CA ALA A 89 8.10 -33.27 35.29
C ALA A 89 7.52 -33.46 33.87
N LYS A 90 7.09 -34.70 33.57
CA LYS A 90 6.43 -35.01 32.31
C LYS A 90 4.94 -34.91 32.50
N LEU A 91 4.28 -34.21 31.58
CA LEU A 91 2.81 -34.16 31.47
C LEU A 91 2.30 -35.49 30.89
N CYS A 92 1.45 -36.19 31.63
CA CYS A 92 0.81 -37.42 31.21
C CYS A 92 -0.61 -37.20 30.68
N GLY A 93 -1.33 -36.20 31.23
CA GLY A 93 -2.68 -35.84 30.84
C GLY A 93 -3.18 -34.62 31.58
N ILE A 94 -4.33 -34.13 31.17
CA ILE A 94 -5.11 -33.12 31.87
C ILE A 94 -6.36 -33.80 32.41
N SER A 95 -6.56 -33.79 33.73
CA SER A 95 -7.69 -34.41 34.38
C SER A 95 -8.88 -33.45 34.56
N GLN A 96 -8.64 -32.14 34.48
CA GLN A 96 -9.62 -31.08 34.58
C GLN A 96 -9.13 -29.83 33.84
N ASP A 97 -10.04 -29.13 33.16
CA ASP A 97 -9.74 -27.88 32.44
C ASP A 97 -10.56 -26.69 32.94
N ASP A 98 -11.64 -26.88 33.67
CA ASP A 98 -12.47 -25.85 34.27
C ASP A 98 -12.77 -26.16 35.75
N PRO A 99 -12.69 -25.22 36.75
CA PRO A 99 -12.41 -23.79 36.61
C PRO A 99 -10.90 -23.45 36.42
N PHE A 100 -10.01 -24.41 36.56
CA PHE A 100 -8.56 -24.28 36.32
C PHE A 100 -8.00 -25.60 35.82
N LEU A 101 -6.82 -25.55 35.19
CA LEU A 101 -6.15 -26.74 34.69
C LEU A 101 -5.59 -27.60 35.82
N VAL A 102 -5.94 -28.88 35.82
CA VAL A 102 -5.33 -29.91 36.68
C VAL A 102 -4.58 -30.92 35.83
N SER A 103 -3.28 -31.03 36.02
CA SER A 103 -2.41 -31.93 35.25
C SER A 103 -2.03 -33.17 36.04
N ASP A 104 -1.97 -34.28 35.32
CA ASP A 104 -1.36 -35.54 35.78
C ASP A 104 0.10 -35.54 35.36
N ILE A 105 1.00 -35.48 36.33
CA ILE A 105 2.43 -35.35 36.07
C ILE A 105 3.22 -36.47 36.71
N VAL A 106 4.34 -36.83 36.07
CA VAL A 106 5.32 -37.75 36.61
C VAL A 106 6.67 -37.05 36.71
N PRO A 107 7.27 -36.96 37.90
CA PRO A 107 8.60 -36.38 38.05
C PRO A 107 9.62 -37.04 37.13
N MET A 108 10.42 -36.25 36.44
CA MET A 108 11.47 -36.80 35.59
C MET A 108 12.70 -37.15 36.44
N PRO A 109 13.45 -38.21 36.07
CA PRO A 109 14.67 -38.57 36.78
C PRO A 109 15.72 -37.44 36.65
N ALA A 110 16.61 -37.39 37.62
CA ALA A 110 17.74 -36.47 37.57
C ALA A 110 18.59 -36.66 36.32
N LEU A 111 19.24 -35.61 35.84
CA LEU A 111 20.14 -35.66 34.69
C LEU A 111 21.19 -36.76 34.86
N SER A 112 21.25 -37.66 33.88
CA SER A 112 22.30 -38.67 33.86
C SER A 112 23.64 -38.06 33.50
N ASP A 113 24.62 -38.21 34.39
CA ASP A 113 25.98 -37.72 34.17
C ASP A 113 26.94 -38.90 33.95
N THR A 114 27.21 -39.18 32.69
CA THR A 114 28.13 -40.24 32.24
C THR A 114 29.45 -39.68 31.72
N LEU A 115 29.67 -38.38 31.85
CA LEU A 115 30.82 -37.67 31.30
C LEU A 115 32.06 -37.81 32.18
N SER A 116 33.20 -38.10 31.59
CA SER A 116 34.52 -37.99 32.25
C SER A 116 34.89 -36.56 32.55
N ALA A 117 35.78 -36.33 33.49
CA ALA A 117 36.26 -35.01 33.84
C ALA A 117 36.90 -34.24 32.66
N ALA A 118 37.57 -34.97 31.77
CA ALA A 118 38.16 -34.42 30.54
C ALA A 118 37.08 -33.94 29.55
N GLU A 119 36.02 -34.75 29.34
CA GLU A 119 34.89 -34.37 28.46
C GLU A 119 34.13 -33.16 29.01
N LYS A 120 33.86 -33.10 30.32
CA LYS A 120 33.26 -31.92 30.97
C LYS A 120 34.07 -30.66 30.72
N THR A 121 35.39 -30.74 30.88
CA THR A 121 36.30 -29.64 30.62
C THR A 121 36.29 -29.21 29.17
N ALA A 122 36.21 -30.17 28.24
CA ALA A 122 36.12 -29.86 26.81
C ALA A 122 34.82 -29.11 26.47
N PHE A 123 33.67 -29.61 26.94
CA PHE A 123 32.39 -28.93 26.75
C PHE A 123 32.36 -27.52 27.33
N ILE A 124 32.85 -27.35 28.57
CA ILE A 124 32.94 -26.02 29.22
C ILE A 124 33.75 -25.05 28.36
N ARG A 125 34.89 -25.47 27.82
CA ARG A 125 35.70 -24.63 26.92
C ARG A 125 34.99 -24.27 25.65
N THR A 126 34.34 -25.21 24.99
CA THR A 126 33.57 -24.98 23.77
C THR A 126 32.43 -24.02 24.01
N ILE A 127 31.63 -24.28 25.08
CA ILE A 127 30.53 -23.40 25.47
C ILE A 127 31.00 -21.97 25.79
N HIS A 128 32.12 -21.83 26.53
CA HIS A 128 32.70 -20.51 26.80
C HIS A 128 33.15 -19.80 25.52
N THR A 129 33.67 -20.51 24.53
CA THR A 129 34.08 -19.94 23.25
C THR A 129 32.88 -19.39 22.47
N GLU A 130 31.83 -20.20 22.28
CA GLU A 130 30.59 -19.78 21.61
C GLU A 130 29.89 -18.65 22.35
N PHE A 131 29.82 -18.75 23.67
CA PHE A 131 29.22 -17.70 24.50
C PHE A 131 29.98 -16.36 24.42
N LYS A 132 31.32 -16.43 24.34
CA LYS A 132 32.14 -15.24 24.17
C LYS A 132 31.87 -14.54 22.83
N GLN A 133 31.80 -15.32 21.74
CA GLN A 133 31.44 -14.79 20.43
C GLN A 133 30.04 -14.14 20.45
N TYR A 134 29.05 -14.80 21.04
CA TYR A 134 27.71 -14.23 21.22
C TYR A 134 27.73 -12.92 21.99
N SER A 135 28.47 -12.88 23.13
CA SER A 135 28.48 -11.70 24.00
C SER A 135 29.21 -10.50 23.40
N GLU A 136 30.22 -10.72 22.56
CA GLU A 136 30.94 -9.67 21.81
C GLU A 136 30.00 -8.99 20.79
N MET A 137 29.04 -9.72 20.25
CA MET A 137 28.05 -9.23 19.28
C MET A 137 26.77 -8.69 19.94
N SER A 138 26.52 -9.01 21.20
CA SER A 138 25.31 -8.59 21.94
C SER A 138 25.65 -7.53 23.01
N PRO A 139 25.56 -6.23 22.70
CA PRO A 139 26.06 -5.14 23.58
C PRO A 139 25.24 -4.91 24.84
N ARG A 140 24.18 -5.68 25.10
CA ARG A 140 23.25 -5.49 26.23
C ARG A 140 23.53 -6.37 27.44
N MET A 141 24.58 -7.20 27.42
CA MET A 141 24.86 -8.11 28.52
C MET A 141 25.62 -7.40 29.68
N PRO A 142 25.13 -7.43 30.94
CA PRO A 142 25.83 -6.86 32.07
C PRO A 142 27.19 -7.54 32.30
N ILE A 143 28.23 -6.77 32.53
CA ILE A 143 29.61 -7.27 32.71
C ILE A 143 29.71 -8.27 33.88
N GLU A 144 28.94 -8.08 34.95
CA GLU A 144 28.91 -8.98 36.09
C GLU A 144 28.38 -10.37 35.74
N LEU A 145 27.33 -10.43 34.94
CA LEU A 145 26.76 -11.67 34.45
C LEU A 145 27.73 -12.40 33.53
N TYR A 146 28.34 -11.69 32.57
CA TYR A 146 29.38 -12.24 31.69
C TYR A 146 30.52 -12.88 32.47
N ARG A 147 31.04 -12.19 33.49
CA ARG A 147 32.09 -12.71 34.37
C ARG A 147 31.63 -13.93 35.17
N GLY A 148 30.39 -13.92 35.66
CA GLY A 148 29.79 -15.02 36.41
C GLY A 148 29.71 -16.30 35.58
N ILE A 149 29.27 -16.18 34.33
CA ILE A 149 29.15 -17.31 33.37
C ILE A 149 30.55 -17.88 33.06
N LEU A 150 31.54 -17.05 32.78
CA LEU A 150 32.90 -17.50 32.50
C LEU A 150 33.63 -18.08 33.71
N ALA A 151 33.23 -17.75 34.93
CA ALA A 151 33.82 -18.28 36.15
C ALA A 151 33.22 -19.64 36.57
N GLU A 152 32.06 -20.04 36.01
CA GLU A 152 31.38 -21.29 36.37
C GLU A 152 32.16 -22.52 35.85
N LYS A 153 32.39 -23.48 36.74
CA LYS A 153 33.15 -24.71 36.46
C LYS A 153 32.28 -25.96 36.44
N ASP A 154 31.06 -25.85 36.90
CA ASP A 154 30.10 -26.94 36.83
C ASP A 154 29.34 -26.90 35.50
N LEU A 155 29.45 -27.94 34.67
CA LEU A 155 28.84 -27.98 33.35
C LEU A 155 27.33 -27.83 33.41
N SER A 156 26.65 -28.44 34.38
CA SER A 156 25.19 -28.34 34.49
C SER A 156 24.75 -26.94 34.84
N LYS A 157 25.40 -26.29 35.81
CA LYS A 157 25.12 -24.90 36.20
C LYS A 157 25.44 -23.93 35.07
N LEU A 158 26.54 -24.15 34.35
CA LEU A 158 26.92 -23.33 33.20
C LEU A 158 25.84 -23.35 32.13
N ILE A 159 25.31 -24.53 31.78
CA ILE A 159 24.22 -24.68 30.81
C ILE A 159 23.00 -23.89 31.31
N ASP A 160 22.59 -24.06 32.55
CA ASP A 160 21.43 -23.37 33.11
C ASP A 160 21.60 -21.84 33.08
N LEU A 161 22.77 -21.33 33.48
CA LEU A 161 23.07 -19.90 33.47
C LEU A 161 22.98 -19.31 32.06
N ILE A 162 23.47 -20.01 31.05
CA ILE A 162 23.43 -19.56 29.65
C ILE A 162 21.99 -19.59 29.14
N VAL A 163 21.25 -20.67 29.36
CA VAL A 163 19.85 -20.79 28.92
C VAL A 163 18.95 -19.71 29.54
N PHE A 164 19.26 -19.26 30.76
CA PHE A 164 18.52 -18.18 31.41
C PHE A 164 18.79 -16.80 30.82
N ASN A 165 20.00 -16.55 30.32
CA ASN A 165 20.47 -15.21 29.99
C ASN A 165 20.70 -14.96 28.49
N VAL A 166 20.71 -16.01 27.68
CA VAL A 166 20.84 -15.93 26.23
C VAL A 166 19.45 -16.06 25.59
N TYR A 167 19.22 -15.27 24.56
CA TYR A 167 18.01 -15.40 23.76
C TYR A 167 18.08 -16.68 22.94
N LEU A 168 17.25 -17.66 23.29
CA LEU A 168 17.06 -18.90 22.53
C LEU A 168 15.57 -19.04 22.23
N ARG A 169 15.23 -19.63 21.10
CA ARG A 169 13.83 -19.92 20.73
C ARG A 169 13.16 -20.84 21.74
N VAL A 170 11.84 -20.72 21.87
CA VAL A 170 11.04 -21.54 22.80
C VAL A 170 11.25 -23.04 22.55
N GLU A 171 11.28 -23.45 21.28
CA GLU A 171 11.50 -24.86 20.88
C GLU A 171 12.88 -25.36 21.32
N ASP A 172 13.92 -24.53 21.17
CA ASP A 172 15.29 -24.88 21.53
C ASP A 172 15.44 -24.98 23.06
N LYS A 173 14.83 -24.05 23.82
CA LYS A 173 14.75 -24.14 25.30
C LYS A 173 13.99 -25.37 25.75
N GLN A 174 12.89 -25.71 25.11
CA GLN A 174 12.08 -26.89 25.42
C GLN A 174 12.81 -28.19 25.11
N ALA A 175 13.59 -28.23 24.02
CA ALA A 175 14.45 -29.36 23.70
C ALA A 175 15.52 -29.58 24.78
N LEU A 176 16.13 -28.51 25.28
CA LEU A 176 17.09 -28.55 26.39
C LEU A 176 16.44 -29.01 27.71
N LEU A 177 15.22 -28.56 28.01
CA LEU A 177 14.47 -28.95 29.22
C LEU A 177 14.10 -30.42 29.19
N SER A 178 13.73 -30.96 28.01
CA SER A 178 13.31 -32.35 27.85
C SER A 178 14.47 -33.35 27.85
N CYS A 179 15.71 -32.87 27.78
CA CYS A 179 16.89 -33.71 27.67
C CYS A 179 17.33 -34.24 29.04
N LEU A 180 17.40 -35.57 29.19
CA LEU A 180 17.78 -36.26 30.43
C LEU A 180 19.28 -36.59 30.53
N SER A 181 20.06 -36.41 29.49
CA SER A 181 21.50 -36.65 29.43
C SER A 181 22.29 -35.35 29.42
N LEU A 182 23.19 -35.17 30.37
CA LEU A 182 24.06 -33.99 30.45
C LEU A 182 24.90 -33.83 29.17
N ARG A 183 25.41 -34.93 28.58
CA ARG A 183 26.14 -34.91 27.31
C ARG A 183 25.29 -34.32 26.19
N LYS A 184 24.10 -34.89 25.95
CA LYS A 184 23.20 -34.41 24.89
C LYS A 184 22.76 -32.96 25.11
N ARG A 185 22.54 -32.58 26.38
CA ARG A 185 22.15 -31.20 26.73
C ARG A 185 23.27 -30.20 26.40
N ALA A 186 24.55 -30.58 26.68
CA ALA A 186 25.70 -29.77 26.30
C ALA A 186 25.88 -29.66 24.77
N GLU A 187 25.74 -30.78 24.06
CA GLU A 187 25.80 -30.82 22.58
C GLU A 187 24.72 -29.93 21.95
N LEU A 188 23.48 -30.01 22.43
CA LEU A 188 22.38 -29.18 21.97
C LEU A 188 22.63 -27.70 22.25
N LEU A 189 23.14 -27.33 23.43
CA LEU A 189 23.43 -25.96 23.77
C LEU A 189 24.51 -25.37 22.85
N VAL A 190 25.61 -26.11 22.60
CA VAL A 190 26.66 -25.67 21.65
C VAL A 190 26.07 -25.41 20.28
N LYS A 191 25.23 -26.33 19.78
CA LYS A 191 24.58 -26.17 18.48
C LYS A 191 23.66 -24.93 18.42
N PHE A 192 22.88 -24.69 19.46
CA PHE A 192 21.96 -23.56 19.52
C PHE A 192 22.70 -22.23 19.68
N LEU A 193 23.76 -22.19 20.48
CA LEU A 193 24.61 -21.01 20.60
C LEU A 193 25.30 -20.67 19.27
N ALA A 194 25.87 -21.64 18.58
CA ALA A 194 26.50 -21.41 17.28
C ALA A 194 25.50 -20.84 16.26
N LYS A 195 24.29 -21.40 16.23
CA LYS A 195 23.20 -20.87 15.37
C LYS A 195 22.82 -19.44 15.73
N GLU A 196 22.76 -19.12 17.01
CA GLU A 196 22.40 -17.78 17.48
C GLU A 196 23.50 -16.75 17.17
N VAL A 197 24.77 -17.16 17.27
CA VAL A 197 25.92 -16.35 16.84
C VAL A 197 25.82 -15.98 15.35
N ASP A 198 25.46 -16.95 14.49
CA ASP A 198 25.28 -16.70 13.06
C ASP A 198 24.13 -15.74 12.77
N ILE A 199 23.01 -15.87 13.51
CA ILE A 199 21.84 -14.96 13.38
C ILE A 199 22.23 -13.54 13.80
N VAL A 200 22.86 -13.36 14.96
CA VAL A 200 23.27 -12.02 15.46
C VAL A 200 24.29 -11.36 14.53
N ARG A 201 25.18 -12.16 13.92
CA ARG A 201 26.11 -11.65 12.90
C ARG A 201 25.38 -11.11 11.68
N LEU A 202 24.42 -11.87 11.17
CA LEU A 202 23.61 -11.45 10.03
C LEU A 202 22.79 -10.18 10.32
N GLU A 203 22.24 -10.08 11.54
CA GLU A 203 21.53 -8.86 12.00
C GLU A 203 22.45 -7.64 12.04
N GLN A 204 23.71 -7.82 12.45
CA GLN A 204 24.70 -6.73 12.44
C GLN A 204 25.04 -6.29 11.02
N ASP A 205 25.30 -7.24 10.13
CA ASP A 205 25.62 -6.96 8.72
C ASP A 205 24.47 -6.18 8.07
N ILE A 206 23.22 -6.60 8.26
CA ILE A 206 22.03 -5.90 7.75
C ILE A 206 21.92 -4.47 8.35
N ASN A 207 22.15 -4.33 9.65
CA ASN A 207 22.07 -3.02 10.30
C ASN A 207 23.18 -2.07 9.81
N GLU A 208 24.39 -2.58 9.53
CA GLU A 208 25.47 -1.79 8.95
C GLU A 208 25.14 -1.34 7.52
N GLU A 209 24.62 -2.22 6.66
CA GLU A 209 24.18 -1.86 5.30
C GLU A 209 23.10 -0.78 5.32
N VAL A 210 22.08 -0.94 6.18
CA VAL A 210 20.99 0.05 6.33
C VAL A 210 21.54 1.39 6.82
N LYS A 211 22.46 1.36 7.77
CA LYS A 211 23.08 2.58 8.32
C LYS A 211 23.94 3.30 7.29
N GLU A 212 24.73 2.57 6.50
CA GLU A 212 25.53 3.16 5.42
C GLU A 212 24.64 3.81 4.35
N ALA A 213 23.53 3.15 3.98
CA ALA A 213 22.58 3.70 3.03
C ALA A 213 21.92 4.99 3.55
N LEU A 214 21.51 5.01 4.84
CA LEU A 214 20.93 6.19 5.49
C LEU A 214 21.94 7.34 5.60
N ASP A 215 23.19 7.05 6.01
CA ASP A 215 24.25 8.06 6.15
C ASP A 215 24.60 8.69 4.79
N LYS A 216 24.61 7.90 3.70
CA LYS A 216 24.83 8.38 2.35
C LYS A 216 23.72 9.35 1.91
N ASN A 217 22.45 8.97 2.10
CA ASN A 217 21.30 9.81 1.74
C ASN A 217 21.27 11.10 2.55
N GLN A 218 21.53 11.04 3.87
CA GLN A 218 21.60 12.24 4.71
C GLN A 218 22.74 13.18 4.30
N ARG A 219 23.88 12.63 3.94
CA ARG A 219 25.04 13.43 3.48
C ARG A 219 24.76 14.12 2.15
N GLU A 220 24.11 13.44 1.20
CA GLU A 220 23.69 14.03 -0.07
C GLU A 220 22.65 15.13 0.14
N PHE A 221 21.65 14.89 0.98
CA PHE A 221 20.67 15.91 1.35
C PHE A 221 21.33 17.14 1.98
N TYR A 222 22.23 16.94 2.94
CA TYR A 222 22.94 18.04 3.60
C TYR A 222 23.80 18.84 2.63
N LEU A 223 24.50 18.19 1.72
CA LEU A 223 25.31 18.85 0.68
C LEU A 223 24.42 19.66 -0.29
N ARG A 224 23.26 19.12 -0.69
CA ARG A 224 22.28 19.81 -1.53
C ARG A 224 21.73 21.07 -0.82
N GLU A 225 21.40 20.98 0.45
CA GLU A 225 20.94 22.14 1.24
C GLU A 225 22.04 23.21 1.42
N GLN A 226 23.29 22.81 1.63
CA GLN A 226 24.39 23.76 1.65
C GLN A 226 24.58 24.48 0.31
N MET A 227 24.51 23.77 -0.81
CA MET A 227 24.58 24.38 -2.15
C MET A 227 23.43 25.38 -2.34
N ARG A 228 22.20 25.04 -1.98
CA ARG A 228 21.04 25.96 -2.00
C ARG A 228 21.27 27.21 -1.17
N ALA A 229 21.80 27.05 0.04
CA ALA A 229 22.05 28.20 0.92
C ALA A 229 23.11 29.15 0.34
N ILE A 230 24.14 28.60 -0.29
CA ILE A 230 25.22 29.34 -0.94
C ILE A 230 24.68 30.09 -2.17
N SER A 231 23.90 29.45 -3.05
CA SER A 231 23.29 30.08 -4.23
C SER A 231 22.35 31.22 -3.85
N ARG A 232 21.54 31.05 -2.79
CA ARG A 232 20.70 32.13 -2.25
C ARG A 232 21.50 33.33 -1.73
N GLN A 233 22.67 33.09 -1.10
CA GLN A 233 23.53 34.20 -0.58
C GLN A 233 24.27 34.94 -1.68
N LEU A 234 24.61 34.25 -2.78
CA LEU A 234 25.30 34.86 -3.92
C LEU A 234 24.34 35.73 -4.78
N GLY A 235 23.02 35.64 -4.58
CA GLY A 235 22.04 36.46 -5.31
C GLY A 235 21.89 36.07 -6.78
N GLU A 236 22.36 34.90 -7.17
CA GLU A 236 22.26 34.33 -8.52
C GLU A 236 20.88 33.68 -8.70
N PHE A 237 19.83 34.53 -8.86
CA PHE A 237 18.47 34.08 -9.15
C PHE A 237 18.30 33.50 -10.56
N ASP A 238 19.30 33.64 -11.42
CA ASP A 238 19.32 33.13 -12.82
C ASP A 238 20.32 31.98 -13.02
N ASP A 239 20.76 31.31 -11.95
CA ASP A 239 21.68 30.19 -12.08
C ASP A 239 20.92 28.90 -12.47
N PRO A 240 21.36 28.20 -13.55
CA PRO A 240 20.79 26.92 -13.98
C PRO A 240 20.72 25.89 -12.87
N GLN A 241 21.64 25.94 -11.90
CA GLN A 241 21.66 25.03 -10.77
C GLN A 241 20.49 25.26 -9.81
N SER A 242 20.17 26.54 -9.52
CA SER A 242 19.01 26.89 -8.67
C SER A 242 17.70 26.45 -9.31
N GLU A 243 17.55 26.69 -10.61
CA GLU A 243 16.39 26.28 -11.40
C GLU A 243 16.20 24.75 -11.41
N ALA A 244 17.28 24.01 -11.63
CA ALA A 244 17.24 22.56 -11.65
C ALA A 244 16.87 21.96 -10.27
N PHE A 245 17.32 22.56 -9.18
CA PHE A 245 16.92 22.15 -7.81
C PHE A 245 15.43 22.41 -7.55
N GLU A 246 14.87 23.53 -8.03
CA GLU A 246 13.43 23.76 -7.92
C GLU A 246 12.60 22.72 -8.68
N TYR A 247 13.09 22.26 -9.84
CA TYR A 247 12.46 21.16 -10.56
C TYR A 247 12.54 19.85 -9.78
N MET A 248 13.68 19.52 -9.18
CA MET A 248 13.85 18.31 -8.37
C MET A 248 12.89 18.29 -7.18
N ASP A 249 12.74 19.41 -6.46
CA ASP A 249 11.81 19.51 -5.33
C ASP A 249 10.36 19.26 -5.76
N LYS A 250 9.95 19.84 -6.88
CA LYS A 250 8.60 19.63 -7.43
C LYS A 250 8.37 18.21 -7.90
N ILE A 251 9.41 17.52 -8.41
CA ILE A 251 9.36 16.11 -8.81
C ILE A 251 9.15 15.22 -7.58
N GLU A 252 9.89 15.47 -6.51
CA GLU A 252 9.74 14.74 -5.24
C GLU A 252 8.32 14.91 -4.64
N GLU A 253 7.76 16.14 -4.70
CA GLU A 253 6.37 16.41 -4.27
C GLU A 253 5.31 15.65 -5.09
N CYS A 254 5.59 15.30 -6.34
CA CYS A 254 4.67 14.56 -7.21
C CYS A 254 4.52 13.09 -6.82
N GLY A 255 5.48 12.50 -6.11
CA GLY A 255 5.44 11.13 -5.62
C GLY A 255 5.44 10.09 -6.75
N PHE A 256 6.38 10.19 -7.66
CA PHE A 256 6.60 9.22 -8.73
C PHE A 256 7.15 7.90 -8.18
N ASP A 257 7.11 6.84 -9.00
CA ASP A 257 7.89 5.63 -8.76
C ASP A 257 9.40 5.90 -8.92
N GLU A 258 10.22 5.11 -8.23
CA GLU A 258 11.67 5.28 -8.16
C GLU A 258 12.34 5.35 -9.55
N ASP A 259 11.91 4.50 -10.49
CA ASP A 259 12.43 4.49 -11.86
C ASP A 259 12.11 5.77 -12.65
N THR A 260 10.91 6.34 -12.45
CA THR A 260 10.46 7.57 -13.10
C THR A 260 11.14 8.77 -12.48
N GLU A 261 11.22 8.83 -11.17
CA GLU A 261 11.91 9.89 -10.43
C GLU A 261 13.38 9.97 -10.83
N GLU A 262 14.11 8.84 -10.87
CA GLU A 262 15.50 8.80 -11.30
C GLU A 262 15.72 9.34 -12.72
N LYS A 263 14.79 9.03 -13.65
CA LYS A 263 14.84 9.55 -15.03
C LYS A 263 14.65 11.07 -15.07
N LEU A 264 13.70 11.60 -14.28
CA LEU A 264 13.42 13.03 -14.23
C LEU A 264 14.56 13.80 -13.55
N ILE A 265 15.15 13.24 -12.50
CA ILE A 265 16.35 13.82 -11.84
C ILE A 265 17.51 13.90 -12.83
N LYS A 266 17.76 12.86 -13.64
CA LYS A 266 18.78 12.91 -14.70
C LYS A 266 18.54 14.00 -15.74
N GLU A 267 17.28 14.32 -16.07
CA GLU A 267 16.97 15.46 -16.96
C GLU A 267 17.24 16.80 -16.25
N CYS A 268 16.99 16.91 -14.95
CA CYS A 268 17.35 18.10 -14.17
C CYS A 268 18.88 18.26 -14.07
N GLU A 269 19.63 17.17 -13.88
CA GLU A 269 21.09 17.20 -13.88
C GLU A 269 21.66 17.66 -15.23
N LYS A 270 21.06 17.23 -16.36
CA LYS A 270 21.43 17.74 -17.68
C LYS A 270 21.22 19.27 -17.77
N LEU A 271 20.10 19.77 -17.21
CA LEU A 271 19.81 21.21 -17.20
C LEU A 271 20.89 22.00 -16.48
N MET A 272 21.46 21.46 -15.39
CA MET A 272 22.58 22.11 -14.66
C MET A 272 23.83 22.30 -15.50
N HIS A 273 24.08 21.42 -16.48
CA HIS A 273 25.28 21.45 -17.31
C HIS A 273 25.09 22.20 -18.64
N LEU A 274 23.85 22.60 -18.97
CA LEU A 274 23.53 23.32 -20.19
C LEU A 274 23.63 24.83 -20.00
N SER A 275 24.07 25.54 -21.04
CA SER A 275 24.05 27.01 -21.01
C SER A 275 22.61 27.51 -20.93
N PRO A 276 22.27 28.49 -20.05
CA PRO A 276 20.90 28.96 -19.81
C PRO A 276 20.13 29.40 -21.06
N GLY A 277 20.83 29.98 -22.04
CA GLY A 277 20.25 30.44 -23.32
C GLY A 277 20.31 29.42 -24.45
N SER A 278 20.72 28.17 -24.20
CA SER A 278 20.82 27.15 -25.25
C SER A 278 19.43 26.63 -25.65
N GLN A 279 19.28 26.24 -26.90
CA GLN A 279 18.05 25.63 -27.40
C GLN A 279 17.75 24.30 -26.68
N GLU A 280 18.79 23.55 -26.31
CA GLU A 280 18.67 22.29 -25.55
C GLU A 280 18.10 22.55 -24.14
N ALA A 281 18.59 23.58 -23.44
CA ALA A 281 18.05 23.95 -22.13
C ALA A 281 16.56 24.33 -22.22
N ALA A 282 16.16 25.06 -23.26
CA ALA A 282 14.75 25.39 -23.49
C ALA A 282 13.88 24.16 -23.73
N VAL A 283 14.39 23.15 -24.44
CA VAL A 283 13.67 21.87 -24.66
C VAL A 283 13.51 21.11 -23.35
N VAL A 284 14.57 21.00 -22.53
CA VAL A 284 14.51 20.31 -21.22
C VAL A 284 13.55 21.04 -20.28
N ARG A 285 13.60 22.37 -20.21
CA ARG A 285 12.63 23.16 -19.40
C ARG A 285 11.19 22.89 -19.83
N THR A 286 10.92 22.99 -21.12
CA THR A 286 9.56 22.75 -21.65
C THR A 286 9.07 21.33 -21.35
N TYR A 287 9.98 20.37 -21.37
CA TYR A 287 9.66 18.99 -20.99
C TYR A 287 9.32 18.88 -19.50
N LEU A 288 10.19 19.38 -18.61
CA LEU A 288 9.98 19.37 -17.17
C LEU A 288 8.72 20.13 -16.76
N ASP A 289 8.49 21.31 -17.34
CA ASP A 289 7.25 22.07 -17.15
C ASP A 289 6.02 21.27 -17.56
N THR A 290 6.10 20.56 -18.70
CA THR A 290 4.99 19.75 -19.19
C THR A 290 4.71 18.56 -18.27
N VAL A 291 5.73 17.92 -17.73
CA VAL A 291 5.60 16.84 -16.73
C VAL A 291 4.95 17.37 -15.45
N LEU A 292 5.43 18.48 -14.93
CA LEU A 292 4.95 19.05 -13.67
C LEU A 292 3.57 19.70 -13.77
N ASP A 293 3.17 20.16 -14.95
CA ASP A 293 1.82 20.64 -15.20
C ASP A 293 0.75 19.55 -15.21
N MET A 294 1.14 18.29 -15.25
CA MET A 294 0.22 17.16 -15.16
C MET A 294 -0.32 17.03 -13.73
N PRO A 295 -1.62 16.71 -13.57
CA PRO A 295 -2.25 16.60 -12.26
C PRO A 295 -1.94 15.24 -11.59
N TRP A 296 -0.66 14.89 -11.43
CA TRP A 296 -0.25 13.66 -10.80
C TRP A 296 -0.91 13.49 -9.43
N ASN A 297 -1.47 12.31 -9.15
CA ASN A 297 -2.12 11.98 -7.89
C ASN A 297 -3.31 12.89 -7.47
N ILE A 298 -3.77 13.79 -8.36
CA ILE A 298 -4.92 14.66 -8.11
C ILE A 298 -6.19 13.99 -8.64
N TYR A 299 -7.03 13.51 -7.75
CA TYR A 299 -8.30 12.87 -8.08
C TYR A 299 -9.48 13.70 -7.60
N THR A 300 -10.52 13.80 -8.41
CA THR A 300 -11.77 14.45 -8.03
C THR A 300 -12.62 13.46 -7.23
N HIS A 301 -12.85 13.71 -5.96
CA HIS A 301 -13.70 12.91 -5.09
C HIS A 301 -15.14 13.47 -5.10
N GLY A 302 -15.96 13.02 -6.04
CA GLY A 302 -17.40 13.30 -6.06
C GLY A 302 -18.17 12.26 -5.25
N LYS A 303 -18.95 12.68 -4.24
CA LYS A 303 -20.03 11.80 -3.72
C LYS A 303 -21.13 11.79 -4.78
N THR A 304 -21.16 10.76 -5.59
CA THR A 304 -22.16 10.60 -6.64
C THR A 304 -23.45 10.13 -5.96
N ASP A 305 -24.45 10.99 -5.94
CA ASP A 305 -25.81 10.66 -5.49
C ASP A 305 -26.65 10.44 -6.74
N ILE A 306 -27.15 9.21 -6.95
CA ILE A 306 -27.94 8.84 -8.14
C ILE A 306 -29.16 9.77 -8.29
N ALA A 307 -29.82 10.14 -7.19
CA ALA A 307 -30.95 11.04 -7.22
C ALA A 307 -30.57 12.48 -7.64
N LYS A 308 -29.36 12.92 -7.32
CA LYS A 308 -28.83 14.20 -7.81
C LYS A 308 -28.41 14.14 -9.28
N ALA A 309 -27.83 13.00 -9.68
CA ALA A 309 -27.46 12.77 -11.08
C ALA A 309 -28.71 12.76 -11.97
N GLU A 310 -29.78 12.09 -11.57
CA GLU A 310 -31.06 12.08 -12.27
C GLU A 310 -31.64 13.49 -12.41
N LYS A 311 -31.74 14.24 -11.32
CA LYS A 311 -32.21 15.63 -11.34
C LYS A 311 -31.37 16.54 -12.25
N GLN A 312 -30.06 16.36 -12.26
CA GLN A 312 -29.17 17.12 -13.13
C GLN A 312 -29.40 16.81 -14.61
N LEU A 313 -29.53 15.51 -14.94
CA LEU A 313 -29.81 15.06 -16.31
C LEU A 313 -31.20 15.54 -16.77
N ASP A 314 -32.20 15.53 -15.89
CA ASP A 314 -33.54 16.01 -16.19
C ASP A 314 -33.59 17.53 -16.37
N HIS A 315 -32.81 18.24 -15.57
CA HIS A 315 -32.68 19.71 -15.70
C HIS A 315 -31.99 20.10 -17.02
N ASP A 316 -30.96 19.36 -17.43
CA ASP A 316 -30.14 19.75 -18.58
C ASP A 316 -30.72 19.28 -19.93
N HIS A 317 -31.51 18.20 -19.93
CA HIS A 317 -32.01 17.55 -21.15
C HIS A 317 -33.48 17.18 -21.02
N TYR A 318 -34.28 17.65 -21.95
CA TYR A 318 -35.67 17.24 -22.05
C TYR A 318 -35.81 15.89 -22.80
N GLY A 319 -36.65 14.99 -22.29
CA GLY A 319 -36.88 13.66 -22.91
C GLY A 319 -35.70 12.69 -22.71
N MET A 320 -35.34 11.93 -23.71
CA MET A 320 -34.24 10.96 -23.77
C MET A 320 -34.24 9.93 -22.62
N LYS A 321 -35.43 9.42 -22.20
CA LYS A 321 -35.54 8.53 -21.02
C LYS A 321 -34.58 7.35 -21.06
N LYS A 322 -34.54 6.59 -22.16
CA LYS A 322 -33.65 5.42 -22.29
C LYS A 322 -32.17 5.77 -22.15
N VAL A 323 -31.76 6.93 -22.67
CA VAL A 323 -30.38 7.41 -22.58
C VAL A 323 -30.05 7.76 -21.12
N LYS A 324 -30.96 8.47 -20.44
CA LYS A 324 -30.80 8.84 -19.03
C LYS A 324 -30.76 7.61 -18.12
N GLU A 325 -31.65 6.65 -18.32
CA GLU A 325 -31.67 5.37 -17.59
C GLU A 325 -30.31 4.65 -17.73
N ARG A 326 -29.78 4.53 -18.95
CA ARG A 326 -28.50 3.89 -19.19
C ARG A 326 -27.33 4.64 -18.54
N ILE A 327 -27.35 5.96 -18.57
CA ILE A 327 -26.37 6.80 -17.87
C ILE A 327 -26.44 6.58 -16.35
N LEU A 328 -27.65 6.53 -15.78
CA LEU A 328 -27.82 6.28 -14.35
C LEU A 328 -27.35 4.89 -13.93
N GLU A 329 -27.54 3.87 -14.76
CA GLU A 329 -26.96 2.53 -14.55
C GLU A 329 -25.43 2.59 -14.45
N ILE A 330 -24.78 3.30 -15.37
CA ILE A 330 -23.32 3.49 -15.37
C ILE A 330 -22.87 4.27 -14.13
N VAL A 331 -23.63 5.31 -13.75
CA VAL A 331 -23.38 6.07 -12.50
C VAL A 331 -23.46 5.16 -11.27
N ALA A 332 -24.46 4.28 -11.22
CA ALA A 332 -24.67 3.32 -10.15
C ALA A 332 -23.52 2.29 -10.07
N LEU A 333 -23.09 1.75 -11.20
CA LEU A 333 -21.95 0.81 -11.28
C LEU A 333 -20.64 1.44 -10.78
N ASN A 334 -20.41 2.71 -11.11
CA ASN A 334 -19.22 3.44 -10.61
C ASN A 334 -19.21 3.67 -9.09
N GLN A 335 -20.34 3.50 -8.39
CA GLN A 335 -20.42 3.59 -6.92
C GLN A 335 -20.02 2.27 -6.23
N TRP A 336 -20.16 1.15 -6.89
CA TRP A 336 -19.76 -0.13 -6.33
C TRP A 336 -18.24 -0.30 -6.36
N LYS A 337 -17.65 -0.31 -5.16
CA LYS A 337 -16.19 -0.38 -4.95
C LYS A 337 -15.55 -1.69 -5.42
N ASP A 338 -16.34 -2.77 -5.58
CA ASP A 338 -15.87 -4.13 -5.89
C ASP A 338 -16.19 -4.58 -7.34
N ALA A 339 -16.81 -3.74 -8.14
CA ALA A 339 -16.96 -4.05 -9.56
C ALA A 339 -15.57 -3.94 -10.21
N ASP A 340 -15.14 -5.01 -10.88
CA ASP A 340 -14.00 -4.95 -11.83
C ASP A 340 -14.14 -3.66 -12.64
N LYS A 341 -13.24 -2.70 -12.37
CA LYS A 341 -13.21 -1.40 -13.04
C LYS A 341 -12.70 -1.58 -14.48
N LYS A 342 -13.37 -2.43 -15.25
CA LYS A 342 -13.18 -2.48 -16.70
C LYS A 342 -13.76 -1.16 -17.21
N GLY A 343 -12.89 -0.27 -17.64
CA GLY A 343 -13.24 1.05 -18.12
C GLY A 343 -14.39 0.97 -19.10
N GLN A 344 -15.59 1.37 -18.67
CA GLN A 344 -16.76 1.42 -19.55
C GLN A 344 -16.61 2.61 -20.49
N ILE A 345 -16.62 2.35 -21.78
CA ILE A 345 -16.55 3.35 -22.83
C ILE A 345 -17.95 3.56 -23.36
N ILE A 346 -18.46 4.75 -23.21
CA ILE A 346 -19.80 5.12 -23.69
C ILE A 346 -19.67 5.70 -25.09
N CYS A 347 -20.39 5.14 -26.06
CA CYS A 347 -20.47 5.70 -27.42
C CYS A 347 -21.86 6.30 -27.69
N LEU A 348 -21.93 7.63 -27.80
CA LEU A 348 -23.16 8.34 -28.14
C LEU A 348 -23.28 8.48 -29.66
N VAL A 349 -24.22 7.77 -30.26
CA VAL A 349 -24.42 7.74 -31.74
C VAL A 349 -25.73 8.40 -32.12
N GLY A 350 -25.74 9.20 -33.20
CA GLY A 350 -26.95 9.81 -33.69
C GLY A 350 -26.68 11.00 -34.62
N PRO A 351 -27.72 11.56 -35.25
CA PRO A 351 -27.57 12.63 -36.21
C PRO A 351 -26.95 13.90 -35.59
N PRO A 352 -26.39 14.79 -36.41
CA PRO A 352 -25.85 16.05 -35.91
C PRO A 352 -26.96 16.89 -35.27
N GLY A 353 -26.59 17.61 -34.18
CA GLY A 353 -27.50 18.54 -33.50
C GLY A 353 -28.40 17.92 -32.43
N VAL A 354 -28.33 16.61 -32.16
CA VAL A 354 -29.12 15.95 -31.09
C VAL A 354 -28.57 16.17 -29.68
N GLY A 355 -27.45 16.88 -29.54
CA GLY A 355 -26.91 17.23 -28.21
C GLY A 355 -25.91 16.25 -27.62
N LYS A 356 -25.29 15.36 -28.41
CA LYS A 356 -24.29 14.38 -27.95
C LYS A 356 -23.23 14.96 -27.01
N THR A 357 -22.60 16.06 -27.44
CA THR A 357 -21.55 16.75 -26.67
C THR A 357 -22.09 17.38 -25.37
N SER A 358 -23.36 17.86 -25.36
CA SER A 358 -23.97 18.41 -24.14
C SER A 358 -24.32 17.32 -23.14
N VAL A 359 -24.78 16.16 -23.60
CA VAL A 359 -25.04 14.98 -22.75
C VAL A 359 -23.75 14.53 -22.05
N ALA A 360 -22.64 14.42 -22.77
CA ALA A 360 -21.35 14.06 -22.17
C ALA A 360 -20.92 15.04 -21.06
N LYS A 361 -21.15 16.35 -21.26
CA LYS A 361 -20.86 17.35 -20.23
C LYS A 361 -21.77 17.21 -19.00
N SER A 362 -23.04 16.91 -19.20
CA SER A 362 -23.99 16.70 -18.11
C SER A 362 -23.67 15.44 -17.33
N ILE A 363 -23.18 14.36 -17.98
CA ILE A 363 -22.65 13.16 -17.31
C ILE A 363 -21.49 13.55 -16.37
N ALA A 364 -20.52 14.32 -16.86
CA ALA A 364 -19.40 14.76 -16.05
C ALA A 364 -19.85 15.57 -14.81
N THR A 365 -20.84 16.45 -15.00
CA THR A 365 -21.41 17.25 -13.91
C THR A 365 -22.16 16.37 -12.92
N ALA A 366 -22.94 15.41 -13.40
CA ALA A 366 -23.69 14.44 -12.57
C ALA A 366 -22.77 13.56 -11.73
N LEU A 367 -21.63 13.16 -12.29
CA LEU A 367 -20.58 12.40 -11.58
C LEU A 367 -19.72 13.27 -10.66
N GLY A 368 -19.84 14.58 -10.69
CA GLY A 368 -18.98 15.51 -9.97
C GLY A 368 -17.51 15.47 -10.45
N ARG A 369 -17.26 14.96 -11.67
CA ARG A 369 -15.93 14.85 -12.26
C ARG A 369 -15.60 16.03 -13.16
N LYS A 370 -14.31 16.30 -13.34
CA LYS A 370 -13.84 17.29 -14.31
C LYS A 370 -14.08 16.77 -15.72
N TYR A 371 -14.19 17.69 -16.69
CA TYR A 371 -14.52 17.40 -18.08
C TYR A 371 -13.46 17.96 -19.01
N ALA A 372 -13.02 17.15 -19.96
CA ALA A 372 -12.19 17.58 -21.07
C ALA A 372 -12.78 17.06 -22.40
N ARG A 373 -12.57 17.81 -23.49
CA ARG A 373 -13.01 17.44 -24.83
C ARG A 373 -11.81 17.34 -25.76
N VAL A 374 -11.73 16.22 -26.45
CA VAL A 374 -10.75 15.95 -27.52
C VAL A 374 -11.51 15.73 -28.82
N SER A 375 -11.26 16.58 -29.83
CA SER A 375 -11.83 16.39 -31.15
C SER A 375 -10.96 15.41 -31.93
N LEU A 376 -11.54 14.32 -32.41
CA LEU A 376 -10.87 13.34 -33.26
C LEU A 376 -11.16 13.57 -34.75
N GLY A 377 -12.09 14.46 -35.08
CA GLY A 377 -12.41 14.80 -36.47
C GLY A 377 -11.20 15.39 -37.20
N GLY A 378 -10.74 14.71 -38.26
CA GLY A 378 -9.59 15.14 -39.04
C GLY A 378 -8.23 14.68 -38.54
N VAL A 379 -8.15 13.94 -37.42
CA VAL A 379 -6.92 13.28 -36.95
C VAL A 379 -6.54 12.18 -37.94
N ARG A 380 -5.27 12.18 -38.35
CA ARG A 380 -4.75 11.21 -39.33
C ARG A 380 -3.43 10.58 -38.88
N ASP A 381 -2.74 11.21 -37.89
CA ASP A 381 -1.46 10.76 -37.39
C ASP A 381 -1.62 10.24 -35.95
N GLU A 382 -1.00 9.10 -35.67
CA GLU A 382 -0.92 8.53 -34.33
C GLU A 382 -0.26 9.52 -33.34
N ALA A 383 0.70 10.31 -33.82
CA ALA A 383 1.38 11.30 -33.02
C ALA A 383 0.47 12.42 -32.47
N ASP A 384 -0.67 12.69 -33.11
CA ASP A 384 -1.69 13.59 -32.55
C ASP A 384 -2.24 13.07 -31.21
N ILE A 385 -2.36 11.74 -31.05
CA ILE A 385 -2.90 11.08 -29.85
C ILE A 385 -1.82 10.85 -28.80
N ARG A 386 -0.68 10.26 -29.23
CA ARG A 386 0.43 9.83 -28.37
C ARG A 386 1.54 10.86 -28.20
N GLY A 387 1.50 11.99 -28.92
CA GLY A 387 2.58 12.97 -28.90
C GLY A 387 3.76 12.60 -29.80
N HIS A 388 4.67 13.55 -29.97
CA HIS A 388 5.91 13.40 -30.72
C HIS A 388 7.07 13.16 -29.75
N ARG A 389 8.06 12.36 -30.16
CA ARG A 389 9.27 12.14 -29.32
C ARG A 389 9.96 13.46 -29.04
N LYS A 390 10.32 13.69 -27.76
CA LYS A 390 10.94 14.93 -27.27
C LYS A 390 12.22 15.36 -27.99
N THR A 391 12.85 14.43 -28.73
CA THR A 391 14.08 14.71 -29.50
C THR A 391 13.83 15.53 -30.79
N TYR A 392 12.59 15.70 -31.20
CA TYR A 392 12.27 16.49 -32.39
C TYR A 392 12.02 17.96 -32.02
N ILE A 393 12.50 18.87 -32.87
CA ILE A 393 12.22 20.30 -32.70
C ILE A 393 10.72 20.55 -32.88
N GLY A 394 10.08 21.18 -31.90
CA GLY A 394 8.65 21.41 -31.90
C GLY A 394 7.82 20.20 -31.45
N ALA A 395 8.44 19.20 -30.80
CA ALA A 395 7.72 18.10 -30.20
C ALA A 395 6.70 18.61 -29.16
N MET A 396 5.52 17.98 -29.14
CA MET A 396 4.43 18.32 -28.24
C MET A 396 3.82 17.03 -27.67
N PRO A 397 3.27 17.09 -26.44
CA PRO A 397 2.54 15.97 -25.88
C PRO A 397 1.25 15.72 -26.68
N GLY A 398 0.77 14.48 -26.61
CA GLY A 398 -0.45 14.06 -27.28
C GLY A 398 -1.72 14.70 -26.72
N ARG A 399 -2.81 14.52 -27.42
CA ARG A 399 -4.12 15.08 -27.04
C ARG A 399 -4.63 14.52 -25.71
N ILE A 400 -4.25 13.30 -25.34
CA ILE A 400 -4.63 12.67 -24.05
C ILE A 400 -3.99 13.43 -22.89
N VAL A 401 -2.67 13.67 -22.94
CA VAL A 401 -1.93 14.44 -21.95
C VAL A 401 -2.49 15.86 -21.83
N ASN A 402 -2.74 16.52 -22.97
CA ASN A 402 -3.35 17.84 -22.98
C ASN A 402 -4.76 17.87 -22.37
N ALA A 403 -5.56 16.80 -22.56
CA ALA A 403 -6.88 16.69 -21.94
C ALA A 403 -6.79 16.54 -20.42
N LEU A 404 -5.82 15.76 -19.91
CA LEU A 404 -5.57 15.63 -18.48
C LEU A 404 -5.09 16.95 -17.85
N LYS A 405 -4.17 17.67 -18.49
CA LYS A 405 -3.72 19.01 -18.07
C LYS A 405 -4.89 19.99 -18.01
N GLN A 406 -5.75 20.00 -19.02
CA GLN A 406 -6.93 20.88 -19.06
C GLN A 406 -7.94 20.52 -17.97
N ALA A 407 -8.15 19.24 -17.69
CA ALA A 407 -9.05 18.75 -16.64
C ALA A 407 -8.52 19.02 -15.23
N LYS A 408 -7.21 19.13 -15.05
CA LYS A 408 -6.53 19.24 -13.75
C LYS A 408 -6.93 18.13 -12.78
N SER A 409 -7.07 16.91 -13.28
CA SER A 409 -7.43 15.71 -12.50
C SER A 409 -7.04 14.46 -13.27
N MET A 410 -6.65 13.38 -12.57
CA MET A 410 -6.31 12.09 -13.17
C MET A 410 -7.54 11.18 -13.41
N ASN A 411 -8.71 11.54 -12.91
CA ASN A 411 -9.96 10.80 -13.14
C ASN A 411 -11.08 11.65 -13.80
N PRO A 412 -10.79 12.42 -14.86
CA PRO A 412 -11.79 13.22 -15.53
C PRO A 412 -12.75 12.36 -16.36
N VAL A 413 -13.78 13.01 -16.90
CA VAL A 413 -14.54 12.51 -18.06
C VAL A 413 -13.90 13.11 -19.30
N ILE A 414 -13.38 12.27 -20.19
CA ILE A 414 -12.82 12.70 -21.48
C ILE A 414 -13.81 12.36 -22.59
N LEU A 415 -14.24 13.40 -23.32
CA LEU A 415 -15.07 13.24 -24.49
C LEU A 415 -14.20 13.20 -25.75
N PHE A 416 -14.23 12.09 -26.47
CA PHE A 416 -13.72 11.97 -27.82
C PHE A 416 -14.83 12.30 -28.83
N ASP A 417 -14.76 13.47 -29.41
CA ASP A 417 -15.80 13.95 -30.31
C ASP A 417 -15.47 13.61 -31.75
N GLU A 418 -16.47 13.12 -32.48
CA GLU A 418 -16.40 12.74 -33.91
C GLU A 418 -15.39 11.61 -34.20
N ILE A 419 -15.45 10.49 -33.42
CA ILE A 419 -14.59 9.33 -33.64
C ILE A 419 -14.81 8.67 -35.03
N ASP A 420 -15.99 8.81 -35.58
CA ASP A 420 -16.36 8.35 -36.93
C ASP A 420 -15.66 9.11 -38.08
N LYS A 421 -14.99 10.22 -37.78
CA LYS A 421 -14.25 11.05 -38.72
C LYS A 421 -12.73 10.94 -38.61
N MET A 422 -12.22 9.96 -37.88
CA MET A 422 -10.80 9.64 -37.90
C MET A 422 -10.44 9.07 -39.30
N GLY A 423 -9.34 9.56 -39.84
CA GLY A 423 -8.81 9.06 -41.12
C GLY A 423 -7.60 8.15 -40.88
N THR A 424 -7.36 7.24 -41.81
CA THR A 424 -6.11 6.49 -41.90
C THR A 424 -5.21 7.13 -42.94
N ASP A 425 -3.94 7.38 -42.62
CA ASP A 425 -2.96 7.89 -43.57
C ASP A 425 -1.72 6.98 -43.56
N TYR A 426 -0.86 7.12 -44.56
CA TYR A 426 0.40 6.35 -44.68
C TYR A 426 1.38 6.58 -43.51
N LYS A 427 1.13 7.55 -42.63
CA LYS A 427 2.04 7.96 -41.53
C LYS A 427 1.72 7.37 -40.17
N GLY A 428 0.66 6.63 -40.01
CA GLY A 428 0.27 6.02 -38.76
C GLY A 428 -1.20 5.62 -38.71
N ASP A 429 -1.54 4.80 -37.72
CA ASP A 429 -2.91 4.36 -37.48
C ASP A 429 -3.44 4.94 -36.15
N PRO A 430 -4.15 6.07 -36.17
CA PRO A 430 -4.73 6.65 -34.95
C PRO A 430 -5.75 5.73 -34.29
N ALA A 431 -6.36 4.78 -35.05
CA ALA A 431 -7.26 3.80 -34.42
C ALA A 431 -6.51 2.84 -33.50
N SER A 432 -5.28 2.46 -33.86
CA SER A 432 -4.41 1.63 -33.02
C SER A 432 -4.05 2.34 -31.72
N ALA A 433 -3.71 3.65 -31.79
CA ALA A 433 -3.44 4.45 -30.60
C ALA A 433 -4.68 4.57 -29.69
N MET A 434 -5.86 4.73 -30.29
CA MET A 434 -7.12 4.76 -29.56
C MET A 434 -7.47 3.42 -28.91
N LEU A 435 -7.10 2.30 -29.54
CA LEU A 435 -7.27 0.98 -28.93
C LEU A 435 -6.50 0.87 -27.61
N GLU A 436 -5.25 1.32 -27.57
CA GLU A 436 -4.46 1.30 -26.33
C GLU A 436 -5.05 2.20 -25.23
N VAL A 437 -5.53 3.40 -25.60
CA VAL A 437 -6.17 4.33 -24.67
C VAL A 437 -7.47 3.76 -24.10
N LEU A 438 -8.26 3.09 -24.94
CA LEU A 438 -9.58 2.59 -24.60
C LEU A 438 -9.57 1.16 -24.06
N ASP A 439 -8.47 0.42 -24.19
CA ASP A 439 -8.34 -0.93 -23.63
C ASP A 439 -8.04 -0.89 -22.15
N SER A 440 -8.94 -1.43 -21.34
CA SER A 440 -8.78 -1.47 -19.88
C SER A 440 -7.55 -2.27 -19.38
N GLU A 441 -7.01 -3.17 -20.20
CA GLU A 441 -5.81 -3.94 -19.86
C GLU A 441 -4.52 -3.16 -20.17
N GLN A 442 -4.56 -2.28 -21.17
CA GLN A 442 -3.40 -1.52 -21.65
C GLN A 442 -3.34 -0.09 -21.08
N ASN A 443 -4.49 0.52 -20.79
CA ASN A 443 -4.59 1.92 -20.39
C ASN A 443 -4.04 2.22 -18.99
N VAL A 444 -3.79 1.20 -18.19
CA VAL A 444 -3.13 1.33 -16.85
C VAL A 444 -1.70 1.84 -16.99
N ALA A 445 -1.04 1.57 -18.10
CA ALA A 445 0.35 1.95 -18.35
C ALA A 445 0.50 2.67 -19.71
N PHE A 446 -0.46 3.54 -20.04
CA PHE A 446 -0.40 4.32 -21.27
C PHE A 446 0.85 5.18 -21.32
N ARG A 447 1.56 5.20 -22.46
CA ARG A 447 2.77 6.00 -22.63
C ARG A 447 2.62 6.99 -23.77
N ASP A 448 2.69 8.26 -23.42
CA ASP A 448 2.85 9.35 -24.38
C ASP A 448 4.31 9.40 -24.85
N HIS A 449 4.54 9.55 -26.15
CA HIS A 449 5.89 9.58 -26.72
C HIS A 449 6.71 10.81 -26.32
N TYR A 450 6.05 11.91 -25.90
CA TYR A 450 6.72 13.10 -25.42
C TYR A 450 7.15 12.93 -23.96
N LEU A 451 6.24 12.45 -23.10
CA LEU A 451 6.50 12.30 -21.67
C LEU A 451 7.36 11.07 -21.36
N GLU A 452 7.15 9.96 -22.08
CA GLU A 452 7.79 8.65 -21.85
C GLU A 452 7.59 8.08 -20.42
N ILE A 453 6.65 8.67 -19.66
CA ILE A 453 6.24 8.27 -18.32
C ILE A 453 4.95 7.47 -18.43
N PRO A 454 4.79 6.34 -17.71
CA PRO A 454 3.53 5.61 -17.68
C PRO A 454 2.44 6.43 -17.00
N ILE A 455 1.28 6.51 -17.63
CA ILE A 455 0.10 7.25 -17.15
C ILE A 455 -1.03 6.26 -16.95
N ASP A 456 -1.55 6.18 -15.74
CA ASP A 456 -2.72 5.35 -15.43
C ASP A 456 -4.02 6.06 -15.85
N LEU A 457 -4.65 5.56 -16.92
CA LEU A 457 -5.93 6.04 -17.42
C LEU A 457 -7.13 5.19 -16.95
N SER A 458 -6.93 4.19 -16.10
CA SER A 458 -7.98 3.27 -15.66
C SER A 458 -9.14 3.96 -14.92
N ASN A 459 -8.85 5.09 -14.28
CA ASN A 459 -9.84 5.89 -13.56
C ASN A 459 -10.55 6.95 -14.42
N VAL A 460 -10.15 7.10 -15.70
CA VAL A 460 -10.76 8.03 -16.64
C VAL A 460 -12.05 7.41 -17.21
N LEU A 461 -13.12 8.19 -17.26
CA LEU A 461 -14.32 7.80 -17.96
C LEU A 461 -14.27 8.33 -19.39
N PHE A 462 -14.22 7.42 -20.36
CA PHE A 462 -14.22 7.78 -21.77
C PHE A 462 -15.63 7.81 -22.33
N ILE A 463 -15.96 8.90 -23.01
CA ILE A 463 -17.19 9.04 -23.77
C ILE A 463 -16.80 9.38 -25.20
N THR A 464 -17.34 8.68 -26.17
CA THR A 464 -17.13 8.93 -27.59
C THR A 464 -18.42 9.43 -28.24
N THR A 465 -18.32 10.22 -29.31
CA THR A 465 -19.47 10.60 -30.13
C THR A 465 -19.23 10.21 -31.57
N ALA A 466 -20.27 9.72 -32.22
CA ALA A 466 -20.29 9.40 -33.65
C ALA A 466 -21.61 9.83 -34.30
N ASN A 467 -21.61 10.08 -35.59
CA ASN A 467 -22.83 10.27 -36.34
C ASN A 467 -23.33 8.92 -36.89
N THR A 468 -22.42 8.04 -37.33
CA THR A 468 -22.66 6.69 -37.86
C THR A 468 -21.67 5.72 -37.23
N LEU A 469 -22.01 4.44 -37.19
CA LEU A 469 -21.14 3.37 -36.73
C LEU A 469 -20.27 2.76 -37.84
N ASP A 470 -20.66 2.93 -39.08
CA ASP A 470 -20.09 2.22 -40.23
C ASP A 470 -18.61 2.52 -40.47
N THR A 471 -18.14 3.69 -40.04
CA THR A 471 -16.76 4.15 -40.26
C THR A 471 -15.85 3.88 -39.07
N ILE A 472 -16.42 3.40 -37.96
CA ILE A 472 -15.63 3.06 -36.76
C ILE A 472 -15.06 1.65 -36.92
N PRO A 473 -13.74 1.44 -36.70
CA PRO A 473 -13.14 0.11 -36.72
C PRO A 473 -13.82 -0.87 -35.75
N ALA A 474 -14.11 -2.08 -36.22
CA ALA A 474 -14.80 -3.09 -35.41
C ALA A 474 -14.12 -3.35 -34.03
N PRO A 475 -12.79 -3.43 -33.90
CA PRO A 475 -12.13 -3.63 -32.60
C PRO A 475 -12.38 -2.50 -31.58
N LEU A 476 -12.63 -1.27 -32.05
CA LEU A 476 -13.02 -0.17 -31.18
C LEU A 476 -14.49 -0.28 -30.77
N LEU A 477 -15.35 -0.65 -31.69
CA LEU A 477 -16.79 -0.82 -31.47
C LEU A 477 -17.08 -1.90 -30.44
N ASP A 478 -16.36 -3.03 -30.50
CA ASP A 478 -16.53 -4.16 -29.59
C ASP A 478 -16.24 -3.79 -28.11
N ARG A 479 -15.52 -2.68 -27.87
CA ARG A 479 -15.21 -2.18 -26.53
C ARG A 479 -16.16 -1.08 -26.05
N MET A 480 -17.09 -0.64 -26.90
CA MET A 480 -17.94 0.51 -26.63
C MET A 480 -19.37 0.09 -26.27
N ASP A 481 -19.92 0.69 -25.25
CA ASP A 481 -21.36 0.61 -24.95
C ASP A 481 -22.10 1.67 -25.81
N VAL A 482 -22.76 1.22 -26.85
CA VAL A 482 -23.40 2.10 -27.84
C VAL A 482 -24.76 2.54 -27.35
N ILE A 483 -24.94 3.85 -27.25
CA ILE A 483 -26.19 4.50 -26.88
C ILE A 483 -26.68 5.33 -28.08
N GLU A 484 -27.80 4.93 -28.70
CA GLU A 484 -28.37 5.64 -29.83
C GLU A 484 -29.23 6.82 -29.38
N LEU A 485 -28.92 8.00 -29.90
CA LEU A 485 -29.72 9.21 -29.76
C LEU A 485 -30.54 9.45 -31.00
N GLY A 486 -31.85 9.24 -30.90
CA GLY A 486 -32.79 9.51 -31.97
C GLY A 486 -33.00 11.00 -32.24
N SER A 487 -33.59 11.30 -33.39
CA SER A 487 -34.05 12.67 -33.69
C SER A 487 -35.22 13.04 -32.79
N TYR A 488 -35.26 14.30 -32.34
CA TYR A 488 -36.35 14.81 -31.55
C TYR A 488 -37.66 14.97 -32.33
N THR A 489 -38.76 14.66 -31.63
CA THR A 489 -40.12 14.95 -32.13
C THR A 489 -40.37 16.46 -32.17
N ARG A 490 -41.43 16.89 -32.85
CA ARG A 490 -41.80 18.34 -32.88
C ARG A 490 -42.07 18.89 -31.49
N GLU A 491 -42.70 18.12 -30.62
CA GLU A 491 -43.01 18.53 -29.25
C GLU A 491 -41.73 18.66 -28.41
N GLU A 492 -40.82 17.70 -28.47
CA GLU A 492 -39.55 17.76 -27.79
C GLU A 492 -38.71 18.95 -28.25
N LYS A 493 -38.66 19.22 -29.57
CA LYS A 493 -37.96 20.41 -30.10
C LYS A 493 -38.55 21.71 -29.55
N PHE A 494 -39.87 21.78 -29.39
CA PHE A 494 -40.52 22.96 -28.82
C PHE A 494 -40.14 23.15 -27.36
N HIS A 495 -40.15 22.09 -26.54
CA HIS A 495 -39.74 22.14 -25.16
C HIS A 495 -38.24 22.49 -24.99
N ILE A 496 -37.38 21.87 -25.77
CA ILE A 496 -35.96 22.17 -25.81
C ILE A 496 -35.70 23.65 -26.15
N ALA A 497 -36.42 24.14 -27.18
CA ALA A 497 -36.29 25.55 -27.55
C ALA A 497 -36.71 26.50 -26.41
N LYS A 498 -37.87 26.23 -25.81
CA LYS A 498 -38.44 27.05 -24.75
C LYS A 498 -37.62 27.03 -23.45
N GLU A 499 -37.20 25.86 -23.03
CA GLU A 499 -36.59 25.66 -21.70
C GLU A 499 -35.06 25.89 -21.71
N HIS A 500 -34.40 25.60 -22.85
CA HIS A 500 -32.93 25.66 -22.93
C HIS A 500 -32.39 26.69 -23.94
N LEU A 501 -32.88 26.70 -25.18
CA LEU A 501 -32.26 27.52 -26.23
C LEU A 501 -32.61 29.00 -26.08
N VAL A 502 -33.87 29.34 -25.83
CA VAL A 502 -34.32 30.72 -25.67
C VAL A 502 -33.69 31.40 -24.48
N PRO A 503 -33.71 30.83 -23.26
CA PRO A 503 -33.04 31.41 -22.10
C PRO A 503 -31.53 31.62 -22.33
N LYS A 504 -30.86 30.67 -22.99
CA LYS A 504 -29.44 30.76 -23.31
C LYS A 504 -29.15 31.90 -24.27
N GLN A 505 -29.97 32.10 -25.29
CA GLN A 505 -29.81 33.20 -26.26
C GLN A 505 -30.10 34.54 -25.63
N LEU A 506 -31.15 34.65 -24.82
CA LEU A 506 -31.50 35.88 -24.09
C LEU A 506 -30.36 36.31 -23.16
N LYS A 507 -29.79 35.36 -22.41
CA LYS A 507 -28.64 35.62 -21.55
C LYS A 507 -27.42 36.09 -22.36
N LYS A 508 -27.17 35.44 -23.53
CA LYS A 508 -26.05 35.80 -24.42
C LYS A 508 -26.18 37.22 -24.99
N HIS A 509 -27.41 37.66 -25.26
CA HIS A 509 -27.70 38.99 -25.80
C HIS A 509 -28.05 40.02 -24.74
N GLY A 510 -27.99 39.71 -23.46
CA GLY A 510 -28.28 40.63 -22.36
C GLY A 510 -29.75 41.04 -22.25
N ILE A 511 -30.67 40.32 -22.89
CA ILE A 511 -32.10 40.61 -22.90
C ILE A 511 -32.75 40.05 -21.63
N LYS A 512 -33.43 40.90 -20.86
CA LYS A 512 -34.13 40.45 -19.65
C LYS A 512 -35.43 39.74 -19.99
N PRO A 513 -35.84 38.69 -19.21
CA PRO A 513 -37.05 37.90 -19.48
C PRO A 513 -38.36 38.69 -19.58
N VAL A 514 -38.44 39.87 -18.98
CA VAL A 514 -39.64 40.72 -18.96
C VAL A 514 -39.89 41.41 -20.32
N SER A 515 -38.89 41.42 -21.21
CA SER A 515 -38.98 42.14 -22.50
C SER A 515 -39.69 41.34 -23.61
N TYR A 516 -40.10 40.11 -23.34
CA TYR A 516 -40.85 39.33 -24.31
C TYR A 516 -41.99 38.58 -23.62
N THR A 517 -43.21 38.85 -24.04
CA THR A 517 -44.40 38.24 -23.46
C THR A 517 -45.04 37.13 -24.34
N HIS A 518 -44.62 36.99 -25.57
CA HIS A 518 -45.24 36.06 -26.53
C HIS A 518 -44.23 35.42 -27.48
N LEU A 519 -43.86 34.15 -27.20
CA LEU A 519 -43.40 33.22 -28.18
C LEU A 519 -44.63 32.48 -28.71
N ARG A 520 -45.48 33.14 -29.46
CA ARG A 520 -46.56 32.46 -30.18
C ARG A 520 -46.10 32.16 -31.60
N ALA A 521 -46.39 30.97 -31.97
CA ALA A 521 -46.26 30.21 -33.19
C ALA A 521 -46.74 30.92 -34.46
N HIS A 522 -46.35 32.15 -34.76
CA HIS A 522 -46.61 32.77 -36.06
C HIS A 522 -45.56 32.40 -37.12
N GLU A 523 -44.46 31.74 -36.73
CA GLU A 523 -43.41 31.36 -37.69
C GLU A 523 -43.43 29.88 -38.08
N THR A 524 -44.44 29.12 -37.70
CA THR A 524 -44.61 27.74 -38.12
C THR A 524 -45.51 27.54 -39.34
N GLU A 525 -45.94 28.62 -39.98
CA GLU A 525 -46.78 28.57 -41.19
C GLU A 525 -46.08 29.00 -42.45
N LEU A 526 -44.80 29.06 -42.51
CA LEU A 526 -44.09 29.31 -43.77
C LEU A 526 -43.07 28.22 -44.05
N HIS A 527 -43.58 27.27 -44.85
CA HIS A 527 -42.91 26.27 -45.70
C HIS A 527 -42.16 25.12 -45.02
#